data_d54ddbd47a606c1fa1fbe78bf5641e98
#
_entry.id   d54ddbd47a606c1fa1fbe78bf5641e98
#
_cell.length_a   1.000
_cell.length_b   1.000
_cell.length_c   1.000
_cell.angle_alpha   90.00
_cell.angle_beta   90.00
_cell.angle_gamma   90.00
#
_symmetry.space_group_name_H-M   'P 1'
#
loop_
_entity.id
_entity.type
_entity.pdbx_description
1 polymer ?
#
loop_
_entity_poly.entity_id
_entity_poly.type
_entity_poly.pdbx_seq_one_letter_code
_entity_poly.pdbx_strand_id
1 'polypeptide(L)'
;MTTPPILIIDNGAYEIKAGISGVDWEPRISPNSIARSRTEKKVYVGDEIDNCKDFSGIVYRRPFEKGMLVNWDAERIIWDRLFSPSVLKIDPTETSLLVTEPYFNLPNIAETYDQMVFEEFEFQSYFRCTPAALIPYGGLYESEQGIPPQCTIVVDAGYSYTHVVPIRDGQIIWEHVKRIDVGGKLLTNHLKHLISFRQWNMIDQTHVINSVREACGYVSLDWKGDIETCKANPRKNSIIQEYVLPDFSANSTSRTGYIRSGPNAAPPEQTDGTGEVSDKRKPEEEEQVLWMGNERFASPELLFHPSDIGLKQTGLPETIAYVISQMPEELRGMFWAHIGIIGGLGNIENLGERLERDLQALCPVEYEIGIYEAFDPASPAYTSATALTSSEIYMSTYPITRAEYLEHGSTICRRKFGSFGAPAYNVDPPGFSSGVDAAAEVSDDEMEMRYAMGLESKKGGKGKRRKEEEEVTSGNWGGRRRRTMGLGGL
;
A
#
# COMPACT_ATOMS: atom_id res chain seq x y z
N MET A 1 -37.74 -10.35 13.60
CA MET A 1 -36.38 -10.91 13.51
C MET A 1 -35.45 -9.76 13.69
N THR A 2 -34.52 -9.81 14.62
CA THR A 2 -33.49 -8.78 14.77
C THR A 2 -32.57 -8.87 13.56
N THR A 3 -32.26 -7.77 12.92
CA THR A 3 -31.26 -7.72 11.85
C THR A 3 -29.92 -8.20 12.42
N PRO A 4 -29.17 -9.06 11.68
CA PRO A 4 -27.87 -9.51 12.15
C PRO A 4 -26.90 -8.32 12.24
N PRO A 5 -25.94 -8.33 13.17
CA PRO A 5 -24.90 -7.32 13.21
C PRO A 5 -24.13 -7.33 11.89
N ILE A 6 -23.66 -6.18 11.45
CA ILE A 6 -22.91 -6.04 10.19
C ILE A 6 -21.46 -5.77 10.54
N LEU A 7 -20.58 -6.71 10.21
CA LEU A 7 -19.14 -6.53 10.29
C LEU A 7 -18.66 -5.82 9.01
N ILE A 8 -17.92 -4.76 9.17
CA ILE A 8 -17.24 -4.04 8.09
C ILE A 8 -15.76 -4.40 8.15
N ILE A 9 -15.18 -4.80 7.02
CA ILE A 9 -13.76 -5.04 6.87
C ILE A 9 -13.25 -4.26 5.65
N ASP A 10 -12.47 -3.21 5.90
CA ASP A 10 -11.63 -2.64 4.85
C ASP A 10 -10.33 -3.44 4.80
N ASN A 11 -10.26 -4.35 3.82
CA ASN A 11 -9.22 -5.37 3.72
C ASN A 11 -8.02 -4.88 2.91
N GLY A 12 -7.23 -4.00 3.50
CA GLY A 12 -6.04 -3.43 2.88
C GLY A 12 -4.83 -4.36 2.85
N ALA A 13 -3.94 -4.17 1.88
CA ALA A 13 -2.72 -4.97 1.74
C ALA A 13 -1.68 -4.74 2.86
N TYR A 14 -1.76 -3.65 3.60
CA TYR A 14 -0.87 -3.33 4.72
C TYR A 14 -1.56 -3.54 6.07
N GLU A 15 -2.77 -3.00 6.21
CA GLU A 15 -3.59 -3.02 7.42
C GLU A 15 -5.04 -3.37 7.08
N ILE A 16 -5.68 -4.06 8.00
CA ILE A 16 -7.12 -4.28 8.01
C ILE A 16 -7.75 -3.25 8.95
N LYS A 17 -8.83 -2.63 8.51
CA LYS A 17 -9.67 -1.78 9.36
C LYS A 17 -11.02 -2.44 9.50
N ALA A 18 -11.39 -2.83 10.72
CA ALA A 18 -12.58 -3.62 10.95
C ALA A 18 -13.37 -3.16 12.20
N GLY A 19 -14.69 -3.34 12.15
CA GLY A 19 -15.59 -3.02 13.25
C GLY A 19 -17.04 -3.33 12.92
N ILE A 20 -17.90 -3.23 13.93
CA ILE A 20 -19.35 -3.46 13.82
C ILE A 20 -20.06 -2.16 13.49
N SER A 21 -20.80 -2.16 12.38
CA SER A 21 -21.63 -1.02 11.98
C SER A 21 -22.60 -0.58 13.09
N GLY A 22 -22.64 0.74 13.35
CA GLY A 22 -23.50 1.34 14.36
C GLY A 22 -23.05 1.14 15.81
N VAL A 23 -21.92 0.43 16.03
CA VAL A 23 -21.30 0.24 17.36
C VAL A 23 -19.92 0.87 17.39
N ASP A 24 -19.07 0.52 16.42
CA ASP A 24 -17.69 0.97 16.33
C ASP A 24 -17.59 2.15 15.36
N TRP A 25 -17.46 3.37 15.87
CA TRP A 25 -17.29 4.58 15.08
C TRP A 25 -15.87 4.66 14.46
N GLU A 26 -14.89 4.22 15.24
CA GLU A 26 -13.50 4.09 14.79
C GLU A 26 -13.18 2.62 14.54
N PRO A 27 -12.53 2.28 13.42
CA PRO A 27 -12.18 0.91 13.14
C PRO A 27 -11.09 0.40 14.07
N ARG A 28 -11.13 -0.88 14.39
CA ARG A 28 -9.95 -1.59 14.87
C ARG A 28 -8.97 -1.74 13.73
N ILE A 29 -7.78 -1.14 13.85
CA ILE A 29 -6.70 -1.27 12.89
C ILE A 29 -5.82 -2.44 13.31
N SER A 30 -5.52 -3.33 12.37
CA SER A 30 -4.66 -4.49 12.59
C SER A 30 -3.75 -4.70 11.37
N PRO A 31 -2.44 -4.94 11.57
CA PRO A 31 -1.55 -5.28 10.46
C PRO A 31 -2.03 -6.50 9.67
N ASN A 32 -2.14 -6.38 8.35
CA ASN A 32 -2.49 -7.53 7.49
C ASN A 32 -1.24 -8.34 7.17
N SER A 33 -0.71 -9.01 8.20
CA SER A 33 0.51 -9.79 8.07
C SER A 33 0.69 -10.78 9.21
N ILE A 34 1.46 -11.83 8.93
CA ILE A 34 2.03 -12.75 9.91
C ILE A 34 3.53 -12.42 10.00
N ALA A 35 4.02 -12.16 11.19
CA ALA A 35 5.41 -11.81 11.43
C ALA A 35 6.13 -12.91 12.20
N ARG A 36 7.33 -13.28 11.74
CA ARG A 36 8.19 -14.22 12.44
C ARG A 36 9.44 -13.51 12.94
N SER A 37 9.59 -13.43 14.24
CA SER A 37 10.83 -12.97 14.85
C SER A 37 11.87 -14.10 14.84
N ARG A 38 13.05 -13.82 14.26
CA ARG A 38 14.19 -14.77 14.27
C ARG A 38 14.86 -14.83 15.63
N THR A 39 14.88 -13.70 16.33
CA THR A 39 15.50 -13.55 17.66
C THR A 39 14.67 -14.22 18.74
N GLU A 40 13.37 -13.94 18.79
CA GLU A 40 12.46 -14.48 19.79
C GLU A 40 11.94 -15.88 19.44
N LYS A 41 12.16 -16.35 18.20
CA LYS A 41 11.63 -17.63 17.65
C LYS A 41 10.12 -17.76 17.80
N LYS A 42 9.39 -16.63 17.74
CA LYS A 42 7.94 -16.51 17.91
C LYS A 42 7.28 -16.06 16.62
N VAL A 43 6.04 -16.46 16.42
CA VAL A 43 5.18 -16.00 15.35
C VAL A 43 4.12 -15.09 15.96
N TYR A 44 3.88 -13.97 15.33
CA TYR A 44 2.90 -12.96 15.69
C TYR A 44 1.91 -12.80 14.55
N VAL A 45 0.63 -12.69 14.84
CA VAL A 45 -0.45 -12.59 13.86
C VAL A 45 -1.22 -11.28 14.07
N GLY A 46 -1.34 -10.47 13.00
CA GLY A 46 -2.11 -9.24 13.04
C GLY A 46 -1.69 -8.30 14.19
N ASP A 47 -2.60 -7.95 15.07
CA ASP A 47 -2.39 -7.07 16.22
C ASP A 47 -1.33 -7.56 17.24
N GLU A 48 -1.02 -8.85 17.22
CA GLU A 48 0.05 -9.36 18.08
C GLU A 48 1.44 -8.84 17.69
N ILE A 49 1.61 -8.33 16.46
CA ILE A 49 2.89 -7.79 15.99
C ILE A 49 3.35 -6.63 16.86
N ASP A 50 2.42 -5.83 17.39
CA ASP A 50 2.73 -4.71 18.29
C ASP A 50 3.39 -5.17 19.60
N ASN A 51 3.22 -6.44 19.96
CA ASN A 51 3.87 -7.03 21.13
C ASN A 51 5.30 -7.56 20.86
N CYS A 52 5.77 -7.45 19.61
CA CYS A 52 7.13 -7.84 19.26
C CYS A 52 8.13 -6.91 19.95
N LYS A 53 9.15 -7.51 20.56
CA LYS A 53 10.17 -6.75 21.30
C LYS A 53 11.35 -6.32 20.42
N ASP A 54 11.61 -7.09 19.37
CA ASP A 54 12.73 -6.88 18.47
C ASP A 54 12.28 -6.99 17.02
N PHE A 55 12.20 -5.85 16.37
CA PHE A 55 11.83 -5.74 14.96
C PHE A 55 13.01 -5.89 14.00
N SER A 56 14.25 -5.92 14.49
CA SER A 56 15.45 -6.00 13.64
C SER A 56 15.56 -7.32 12.86
N GLY A 57 15.07 -8.40 13.45
CA GLY A 57 15.10 -9.74 12.84
C GLY A 57 13.77 -10.25 12.36
N ILE A 58 12.78 -9.37 12.14
CA ILE A 58 11.42 -9.77 11.79
C ILE A 58 11.28 -10.05 10.29
N VAL A 59 10.57 -11.11 9.95
CA VAL A 59 10.22 -11.49 8.58
C VAL A 59 8.70 -11.51 8.46
N TYR A 60 8.18 -10.69 7.55
CA TYR A 60 6.75 -10.60 7.27
C TYR A 60 6.32 -11.57 6.19
N ARG A 61 5.18 -12.24 6.41
CA ARG A 61 4.41 -12.95 5.40
C ARG A 61 3.10 -12.22 5.24
N ARG A 62 2.91 -11.55 4.09
CA ARG A 62 1.69 -10.82 3.75
C ARG A 62 0.79 -11.67 2.87
N PRO A 63 -0.53 -11.58 3.02
CA PRO A 63 -1.48 -12.27 2.13
C PRO A 63 -1.53 -11.69 0.72
N PHE A 64 -1.20 -10.38 0.60
CA PHE A 64 -1.29 -9.64 -0.64
C PHE A 64 0.05 -9.58 -1.38
N GLU A 65 0.01 -9.87 -2.68
CA GLU A 65 1.10 -9.61 -3.62
C GLU A 65 0.60 -8.76 -4.78
N LYS A 66 1.37 -7.74 -5.16
CA LYS A 66 0.99 -6.81 -6.25
C LYS A 66 -0.47 -6.33 -6.13
N GLY A 67 -0.89 -6.00 -4.92
CA GLY A 67 -2.24 -5.51 -4.62
C GLY A 67 -3.36 -6.55 -4.66
N MET A 68 -3.07 -7.82 -4.95
CA MET A 68 -4.05 -8.91 -5.01
C MET A 68 -3.91 -9.86 -3.83
N LEU A 69 -5.02 -10.33 -3.29
CA LEU A 69 -5.04 -11.33 -2.21
C LEU A 69 -4.78 -12.71 -2.81
N VAL A 70 -3.57 -13.23 -2.63
CA VAL A 70 -3.12 -14.50 -3.22
C VAL A 70 -2.83 -15.59 -2.19
N ASN A 71 -2.55 -15.21 -0.95
CA ASN A 71 -2.20 -16.15 0.12
C ASN A 71 -3.34 -16.29 1.13
N TRP A 72 -4.33 -17.08 0.77
CA TRP A 72 -5.54 -17.30 1.56
C TRP A 72 -5.28 -18.00 2.90
N ASP A 73 -4.28 -18.89 2.97
CA ASP A 73 -3.90 -19.54 4.24
C ASP A 73 -3.44 -18.51 5.28
N ALA A 74 -2.68 -17.50 4.83
CA ALA A 74 -2.25 -16.42 5.72
C ALA A 74 -3.42 -15.51 6.10
N GLU A 75 -4.26 -15.15 5.14
CA GLU A 75 -5.44 -14.30 5.37
C GLU A 75 -6.41 -14.93 6.35
N ARG A 76 -6.69 -16.25 6.19
CA ARG A 76 -7.52 -17.00 7.11
C ARG A 76 -7.02 -16.91 8.55
N ILE A 77 -5.72 -17.14 8.77
CA ILE A 77 -5.12 -17.08 10.11
C ILE A 77 -5.28 -15.67 10.71
N ILE A 78 -5.15 -14.62 9.87
CA ILE A 78 -5.31 -13.24 10.30
C ILE A 78 -6.77 -12.94 10.64
N TRP A 79 -7.73 -13.40 9.84
CA TRP A 79 -9.15 -13.23 10.11
C TRP A 79 -9.60 -14.05 11.34
N ASP A 80 -9.11 -15.28 11.53
CA ASP A 80 -9.33 -16.06 12.76
C ASP A 80 -8.88 -15.30 14.01
N ARG A 81 -7.71 -14.64 13.90
CA ARG A 81 -7.22 -13.77 14.98
C ARG A 81 -8.12 -12.55 15.18
N LEU A 82 -8.52 -11.89 14.09
CA LEU A 82 -9.35 -10.68 14.10
C LEU A 82 -10.71 -10.96 14.74
N PHE A 83 -11.35 -12.11 14.41
CA PHE A 83 -12.66 -12.51 14.94
C PHE A 83 -12.58 -13.05 16.37
N SER A 84 -11.39 -13.35 16.88
CA SER A 84 -11.20 -13.95 18.20
C SER A 84 -11.83 -13.12 19.33
N PRO A 85 -12.17 -13.76 20.46
CA PRO A 85 -12.72 -13.07 21.63
C PRO A 85 -11.84 -11.96 22.21
N SER A 86 -10.54 -12.00 21.92
CA SER A 86 -9.58 -11.00 22.40
C SER A 86 -9.48 -9.75 21.51
N VAL A 87 -10.05 -9.77 20.29
CA VAL A 87 -10.02 -8.64 19.34
C VAL A 87 -11.42 -8.11 19.11
N LEU A 88 -12.19 -8.67 18.16
CA LEU A 88 -13.54 -8.19 17.84
C LEU A 88 -14.67 -9.02 18.45
N LYS A 89 -14.39 -10.25 18.87
CA LYS A 89 -15.39 -11.18 19.44
C LYS A 89 -16.58 -11.40 18.49
N ILE A 90 -16.30 -11.75 17.25
CA ILE A 90 -17.30 -11.99 16.20
C ILE A 90 -17.62 -13.48 16.08
N ASP A 91 -18.91 -13.80 15.95
CA ASP A 91 -19.37 -15.07 15.44
C ASP A 91 -19.83 -14.88 13.98
N PRO A 92 -19.06 -15.34 12.99
CA PRO A 92 -19.42 -15.17 11.58
C PRO A 92 -20.78 -15.74 11.22
N THR A 93 -21.20 -16.86 11.88
CA THR A 93 -22.46 -17.54 11.58
C THR A 93 -23.70 -16.75 11.96
N GLU A 94 -23.55 -15.75 12.83
CA GLU A 94 -24.62 -14.82 13.26
C GLU A 94 -24.48 -13.42 12.67
N THR A 95 -23.43 -13.18 11.82
CA THR A 95 -23.01 -11.87 11.36
C THR A 95 -23.15 -11.72 9.84
N SER A 96 -23.49 -10.54 9.38
CA SER A 96 -23.39 -10.13 7.97
C SER A 96 -22.06 -9.45 7.72
N LEU A 97 -21.44 -9.64 6.53
CA LEU A 97 -20.14 -9.08 6.19
C LEU A 97 -20.25 -8.05 5.07
N LEU A 98 -19.62 -6.89 5.24
CA LEU A 98 -19.21 -5.99 4.16
C LEU A 98 -17.68 -5.99 4.10
N VAL A 99 -17.10 -6.32 2.95
CA VAL A 99 -15.64 -6.31 2.77
C VAL A 99 -15.22 -5.57 1.53
N THR A 100 -14.10 -4.84 1.61
CA THR A 100 -13.49 -4.23 0.43
C THR A 100 -12.63 -5.23 -0.33
N GLU A 101 -12.60 -5.07 -1.67
CA GLU A 101 -11.74 -5.83 -2.56
C GLU A 101 -10.84 -4.91 -3.39
N PRO A 102 -9.69 -5.42 -3.90
CA PRO A 102 -8.82 -4.65 -4.78
C PRO A 102 -9.52 -4.22 -6.09
N TYR A 103 -9.10 -3.09 -6.65
CA TYR A 103 -9.47 -2.72 -8.01
C TYR A 103 -8.93 -3.75 -8.99
N PHE A 104 -9.69 -4.01 -10.05
CA PHE A 104 -9.35 -4.99 -11.08
C PHE A 104 -9.07 -6.39 -10.52
N ASN A 105 -9.82 -6.77 -9.46
CA ASN A 105 -9.68 -8.08 -8.85
C ASN A 105 -9.94 -9.20 -9.87
N LEU A 106 -9.08 -10.22 -9.86
CA LEU A 106 -9.21 -11.33 -10.80
C LEU A 106 -10.44 -12.19 -10.45
N PRO A 107 -11.20 -12.68 -11.46
CA PRO A 107 -12.41 -13.47 -11.23
C PRO A 107 -12.20 -14.67 -10.30
N ASN A 108 -11.08 -15.38 -10.45
CA ASN A 108 -10.76 -16.52 -9.59
C ASN A 108 -10.49 -16.13 -8.14
N ILE A 109 -9.85 -14.96 -7.92
CA ILE A 109 -9.62 -14.42 -6.57
C ILE A 109 -10.95 -13.99 -5.95
N ALA A 110 -11.80 -13.32 -6.74
CA ALA A 110 -13.14 -12.94 -6.33
C ALA A 110 -14.00 -14.17 -5.93
N GLU A 111 -13.92 -15.25 -6.69
CA GLU A 111 -14.60 -16.49 -6.40
C GLU A 111 -14.07 -17.18 -5.13
N THR A 112 -12.75 -17.12 -4.89
CA THR A 112 -12.17 -17.61 -3.63
C THR A 112 -12.63 -16.77 -2.43
N TYR A 113 -12.81 -15.46 -2.58
CA TYR A 113 -13.44 -14.63 -1.54
C TYR A 113 -14.84 -15.15 -1.18
N ASP A 114 -15.67 -15.43 -2.20
CA ASP A 114 -17.03 -15.91 -2.00
C ASP A 114 -17.03 -17.26 -1.24
N GLN A 115 -16.10 -18.17 -1.61
CA GLN A 115 -15.92 -19.46 -0.93
C GLN A 115 -15.47 -19.29 0.52
N MET A 116 -14.45 -18.47 0.77
CA MET A 116 -13.95 -18.21 2.12
C MET A 116 -15.04 -17.66 3.03
N VAL A 117 -15.83 -16.70 2.53
CA VAL A 117 -16.88 -16.06 3.32
C VAL A 117 -18.02 -17.02 3.63
N PHE A 118 -18.51 -17.79 2.65
CA PHE A 118 -19.71 -18.60 2.81
C PHE A 118 -19.46 -20.05 3.19
N GLU A 119 -18.36 -20.65 2.76
CA GLU A 119 -18.07 -22.07 3.00
C GLU A 119 -17.14 -22.29 4.20
N GLU A 120 -16.15 -21.38 4.41
CA GLU A 120 -15.19 -21.53 5.50
C GLU A 120 -15.66 -20.81 6.77
N PHE A 121 -16.01 -19.49 6.66
CA PHE A 121 -16.45 -18.70 7.81
C PHE A 121 -17.96 -18.74 8.05
N GLU A 122 -18.75 -19.18 7.08
CA GLU A 122 -20.20 -19.37 7.17
C GLU A 122 -21.01 -18.09 7.49
N PHE A 123 -20.59 -16.91 7.03
CA PHE A 123 -21.34 -15.68 7.23
C PHE A 123 -22.79 -15.76 6.74
N GLN A 124 -23.72 -15.11 7.43
CA GLN A 124 -25.14 -15.13 7.09
C GLN A 124 -25.45 -14.44 5.75
N SER A 125 -24.77 -13.32 5.50
CA SER A 125 -24.86 -12.58 4.25
C SER A 125 -23.56 -11.82 3.99
N TYR A 126 -23.40 -11.39 2.74
CA TYR A 126 -22.13 -10.87 2.27
C TYR A 126 -22.32 -9.81 1.18
N PHE A 127 -21.58 -8.74 1.29
CA PHE A 127 -21.42 -7.72 0.24
C PHE A 127 -19.95 -7.39 0.05
N ARG A 128 -19.52 -7.33 -1.22
CA ARG A 128 -18.14 -7.01 -1.60
C ARG A 128 -18.12 -5.88 -2.62
N CYS A 129 -17.25 -4.89 -2.41
CA CYS A 129 -17.08 -3.74 -3.30
C CYS A 129 -15.65 -3.19 -3.20
N THR A 130 -15.27 -2.30 -4.13
CA THR A 130 -14.00 -1.57 -4.03
C THR A 130 -14.10 -0.39 -3.06
N PRO A 131 -12.98 0.05 -2.44
CA PRO A 131 -13.00 1.18 -1.51
C PRO A 131 -13.64 2.44 -2.10
N ALA A 132 -13.30 2.82 -3.34
CA ALA A 132 -13.87 4.02 -3.97
C ALA A 132 -15.39 3.95 -4.17
N ALA A 133 -15.96 2.75 -4.34
CA ALA A 133 -17.42 2.59 -4.49
C ALA A 133 -18.19 2.99 -3.22
N LEU A 134 -17.54 3.02 -2.08
CA LEU A 134 -18.12 3.41 -0.79
C LEU A 134 -18.11 4.93 -0.57
N ILE A 135 -17.12 5.63 -1.13
CA ILE A 135 -16.87 7.05 -0.84
C ILE A 135 -18.10 7.97 -1.06
N PRO A 136 -18.95 7.76 -2.10
CA PRO A 136 -20.14 8.58 -2.29
C PRO A 136 -21.15 8.52 -1.13
N TYR A 137 -21.09 7.48 -0.28
CA TYR A 137 -22.00 7.31 0.86
C TYR A 137 -21.46 7.96 2.14
N GLY A 138 -20.18 8.36 2.16
CA GLY A 138 -19.51 9.01 3.29
C GLY A 138 -19.51 10.53 3.17
N GLY A 139 -18.96 11.20 4.19
CA GLY A 139 -18.89 12.65 4.28
C GLY A 139 -17.65 13.29 3.65
N LEU A 140 -16.87 12.60 2.83
CA LEU A 140 -15.63 13.14 2.28
C LEU A 140 -15.82 14.44 1.49
N TYR A 141 -16.92 14.54 0.73
CA TYR A 141 -17.28 15.71 -0.08
C TYR A 141 -18.43 16.48 0.58
N GLU A 142 -18.35 16.76 1.88
CA GLU A 142 -19.43 17.45 2.58
C GLU A 142 -19.80 18.76 1.90
N SER A 143 -21.04 18.84 1.40
CA SER A 143 -21.67 20.07 0.99
C SER A 143 -22.56 20.59 2.13
N GLU A 144 -22.74 21.92 2.24
CA GLU A 144 -23.69 22.53 3.19
C GLU A 144 -25.10 21.93 3.12
N GLN A 145 -25.44 21.27 2.01
CA GLN A 145 -26.74 20.67 1.75
C GLN A 145 -26.81 19.18 2.05
N GLY A 146 -25.68 18.52 2.42
CA GLY A 146 -25.61 17.09 2.70
C GLY A 146 -25.87 16.18 1.48
N ILE A 147 -25.86 16.74 0.26
CA ILE A 147 -26.05 15.99 -0.98
C ILE A 147 -24.67 15.68 -1.56
N PRO A 148 -24.33 14.38 -1.80
CA PRO A 148 -23.07 14.03 -2.42
C PRO A 148 -22.99 14.59 -3.85
N PRO A 149 -21.82 15.05 -4.31
CA PRO A 149 -21.66 15.57 -5.65
C PRO A 149 -21.91 14.46 -6.70
N GLN A 150 -22.50 14.86 -7.83
CA GLN A 150 -22.84 13.95 -8.91
C GLN A 150 -21.59 13.33 -9.57
N CYS A 151 -20.53 14.10 -9.69
CA CYS A 151 -19.28 13.67 -10.33
C CYS A 151 -18.10 13.92 -9.40
N THR A 152 -17.28 12.88 -9.18
CA THR A 152 -16.11 12.96 -8.31
C THR A 152 -14.94 12.16 -8.89
N ILE A 153 -13.72 12.56 -8.54
CA ILE A 153 -12.51 11.74 -8.69
C ILE A 153 -12.09 11.28 -7.32
N VAL A 154 -11.93 9.98 -7.13
CA VAL A 154 -11.30 9.41 -5.93
C VAL A 154 -9.88 9.00 -6.28
N VAL A 155 -8.91 9.58 -5.58
CA VAL A 155 -7.50 9.18 -5.61
C VAL A 155 -7.26 8.25 -4.43
N ASP A 156 -7.18 6.95 -4.69
CA ASP A 156 -6.88 5.94 -3.67
C ASP A 156 -5.37 5.66 -3.67
N ALA A 157 -4.67 6.36 -2.78
CA ALA A 157 -3.22 6.29 -2.60
C ALA A 157 -2.85 5.26 -1.52
N GLY A 158 -2.81 3.99 -1.92
CA GLY A 158 -2.66 2.85 -1.04
C GLY A 158 -1.22 2.34 -0.86
N TYR A 159 -1.12 1.20 -0.17
CA TYR A 159 0.17 0.52 0.05
C TYR A 159 0.77 -0.06 -1.23
N SER A 160 -0.05 -0.72 -2.06
CA SER A 160 0.43 -1.41 -3.27
C SER A 160 0.52 -0.49 -4.47
N TYR A 161 -0.51 0.31 -4.70
CA TYR A 161 -0.69 1.16 -5.87
C TYR A 161 -1.44 2.43 -5.53
N THR A 162 -1.44 3.40 -6.46
CA THR A 162 -2.33 4.56 -6.44
C THR A 162 -3.32 4.45 -7.59
N HIS A 163 -4.61 4.57 -7.31
CA HIS A 163 -5.67 4.52 -8.30
C HIS A 163 -6.36 5.88 -8.44
N VAL A 164 -6.67 6.26 -9.66
CA VAL A 164 -7.49 7.43 -9.98
C VAL A 164 -8.82 6.92 -10.52
N VAL A 165 -9.89 7.12 -9.75
CA VAL A 165 -11.19 6.48 -9.95
C VAL A 165 -12.26 7.55 -10.19
N PRO A 166 -12.74 7.73 -11.43
CA PRO A 166 -13.86 8.62 -11.70
C PRO A 166 -15.19 7.94 -11.31
N ILE A 167 -16.04 8.70 -10.61
CA ILE A 167 -17.35 8.26 -10.15
C ILE A 167 -18.40 9.25 -10.65
N ARG A 168 -19.50 8.74 -11.19
CA ARG A 168 -20.65 9.51 -11.59
C ARG A 168 -21.92 8.89 -11.05
N ASP A 169 -22.79 9.68 -10.43
CA ASP A 169 -24.06 9.23 -9.84
C ASP A 169 -23.86 8.01 -8.89
N GLY A 170 -22.75 7.98 -8.13
CA GLY A 170 -22.39 6.89 -7.24
C GLY A 170 -21.86 5.62 -7.95
N GLN A 171 -21.67 5.66 -9.27
CA GLN A 171 -21.15 4.53 -10.07
C GLN A 171 -19.75 4.82 -10.57
N ILE A 172 -18.84 3.84 -10.45
CA ILE A 172 -17.48 3.93 -10.99
C ILE A 172 -17.52 3.83 -12.51
N ILE A 173 -16.82 4.73 -13.19
CA ILE A 173 -16.60 4.71 -14.63
C ILE A 173 -15.37 3.87 -14.93
N TRP A 174 -15.52 2.55 -14.92
CA TRP A 174 -14.40 1.59 -14.98
C TRP A 174 -13.49 1.73 -16.19
N GLU A 175 -14.03 2.15 -17.34
CA GLU A 175 -13.27 2.37 -18.58
C GLU A 175 -12.15 3.42 -18.42
N HIS A 176 -12.32 4.32 -17.46
CA HIS A 176 -11.42 5.44 -17.23
C HIS A 176 -10.66 5.36 -15.90
N VAL A 177 -10.83 4.29 -15.12
CA VAL A 177 -10.01 4.05 -13.94
C VAL A 177 -8.56 3.87 -14.36
N LYS A 178 -7.63 4.58 -13.69
CA LYS A 178 -6.20 4.47 -13.94
C LYS A 178 -5.46 4.02 -12.69
N ARG A 179 -4.39 3.25 -12.90
CA ARG A 179 -3.48 2.79 -11.86
C ARG A 179 -2.09 3.33 -12.11
N ILE A 180 -1.49 3.86 -11.08
CA ILE A 180 -0.08 4.24 -11.03
C ILE A 180 0.62 3.21 -10.15
N ASP A 181 1.69 2.60 -10.66
CA ASP A 181 2.43 1.52 -9.97
C ASP A 181 3.36 2.09 -8.88
N VAL A 182 2.91 3.14 -8.21
CA VAL A 182 3.53 3.76 -7.04
C VAL A 182 2.59 3.63 -5.87
N GLY A 183 3.06 3.03 -4.79
CA GLY A 183 2.35 2.85 -3.52
C GLY A 183 3.32 2.86 -2.36
N GLY A 184 2.82 2.77 -1.13
CA GLY A 184 3.63 2.85 0.09
C GLY A 184 4.78 1.84 0.13
N LYS A 185 4.57 0.63 -0.40
CA LYS A 185 5.62 -0.40 -0.49
C LYS A 185 6.80 0.07 -1.34
N LEU A 186 6.52 0.66 -2.51
CA LEU A 186 7.55 1.16 -3.41
C LEU A 186 8.32 2.33 -2.78
N LEU A 187 7.60 3.27 -2.17
CA LEU A 187 8.22 4.42 -1.49
C LEU A 187 9.16 3.97 -0.36
N THR A 188 8.73 3.01 0.47
CA THR A 188 9.56 2.46 1.53
C THR A 188 10.78 1.73 0.98
N ASN A 189 10.63 0.93 -0.08
CA ASN A 189 11.74 0.23 -0.72
C ASN A 189 12.73 1.23 -1.34
N HIS A 190 12.26 2.24 -2.05
CA HIS A 190 13.11 3.30 -2.59
C HIS A 190 13.92 4.00 -1.48
N LEU A 191 13.26 4.37 -0.37
CA LEU A 191 13.93 4.98 0.78
C LEU A 191 14.98 4.04 1.41
N LYS A 192 14.69 2.73 1.52
CA LYS A 192 15.68 1.73 1.99
C LYS A 192 16.96 1.79 1.16
N HIS A 193 16.83 1.83 -0.17
CA HIS A 193 17.99 1.89 -1.07
C HIS A 193 18.75 3.20 -0.94
N LEU A 194 18.05 4.35 -0.87
CA LEU A 194 18.70 5.65 -0.69
C LEU A 194 19.52 5.71 0.60
N ILE A 195 18.94 5.26 1.72
CA ILE A 195 19.62 5.26 3.03
C ILE A 195 20.77 4.24 3.01
N SER A 196 20.54 3.03 2.52
CA SER A 196 21.56 1.97 2.52
C SER A 196 22.78 2.31 1.68
N PHE A 197 22.59 3.10 0.62
CA PHE A 197 23.71 3.56 -0.21
C PHE A 197 24.58 4.62 0.49
N ARG A 198 24.00 5.45 1.34
CA ARG A 198 24.68 6.64 1.90
C ARG A 198 25.16 6.49 3.34
N GLN A 199 24.43 5.69 4.13
CA GLN A 199 24.64 5.64 5.59
C GLN A 199 24.77 4.20 6.09
N TRP A 200 23.70 3.64 6.61
CA TRP A 200 23.67 2.29 7.20
C TRP A 200 22.96 1.32 6.23
N ASN A 201 23.43 0.09 6.16
CA ASN A 201 22.72 -0.93 5.41
C ASN A 201 21.39 -1.28 6.11
N MET A 202 20.28 -0.78 5.54
CA MET A 202 18.93 -0.92 6.06
C MET A 202 18.02 -1.80 5.18
N ILE A 203 18.61 -2.56 4.24
CA ILE A 203 17.84 -3.36 3.26
C ILE A 203 16.87 -4.32 3.95
N ASP A 204 17.29 -4.97 5.03
CA ASP A 204 16.48 -5.94 5.78
C ASP A 204 15.60 -5.28 6.87
N GLN A 205 15.68 -3.95 7.04
CA GLN A 205 15.02 -3.20 8.11
C GLN A 205 13.75 -2.50 7.64
N THR A 206 12.88 -3.22 6.92
CA THR A 206 11.68 -2.64 6.28
C THR A 206 10.74 -1.99 7.29
N HIS A 207 10.56 -2.57 8.49
CA HIS A 207 9.70 -1.99 9.52
C HIS A 207 10.23 -0.64 9.99
N VAL A 208 11.51 -0.58 10.33
CA VAL A 208 12.16 0.66 10.80
C VAL A 208 12.11 1.75 9.73
N ILE A 209 12.43 1.40 8.47
CA ILE A 209 12.40 2.37 7.36
C ILE A 209 10.99 2.85 7.05
N ASN A 210 9.96 2.01 7.21
CA ASN A 210 8.59 2.47 7.08
C ASN A 210 8.26 3.54 8.14
N SER A 211 8.64 3.32 9.39
CA SER A 211 8.47 4.32 10.46
C SER A 211 9.28 5.61 10.20
N VAL A 212 10.51 5.49 9.65
CA VAL A 212 11.30 6.65 9.21
C VAL A 212 10.57 7.43 8.11
N ARG A 213 10.03 6.73 7.10
CA ARG A 213 9.27 7.35 6.01
C ARG A 213 8.05 8.12 6.51
N GLU A 214 7.31 7.51 7.43
CA GLU A 214 6.10 8.12 8.02
C GLU A 214 6.45 9.33 8.89
N ALA A 215 7.53 9.26 9.65
CA ALA A 215 7.94 10.33 10.56
C ALA A 215 8.65 11.51 9.85
N CYS A 216 9.44 11.23 8.82
CA CYS A 216 10.33 12.24 8.20
C CYS A 216 9.91 12.64 6.80
N GLY A 217 9.07 11.83 6.11
CA GLY A 217 8.73 12.04 4.70
C GLY A 217 7.76 13.20 4.49
N TYR A 218 7.98 13.97 3.43
CA TYR A 218 7.06 15.02 2.97
C TYR A 218 7.16 15.19 1.46
N VAL A 219 6.14 15.78 0.84
CA VAL A 219 6.16 16.18 -0.57
C VAL A 219 6.73 17.59 -0.68
N SER A 220 7.76 17.76 -1.51
CA SER A 220 8.37 19.08 -1.70
C SER A 220 7.43 20.02 -2.48
N LEU A 221 7.24 21.23 -1.97
CA LEU A 221 6.52 22.28 -2.68
C LEU A 221 7.44 23.08 -3.61
N ASP A 222 8.75 23.11 -3.35
CA ASP A 222 9.77 23.70 -4.23
C ASP A 222 10.98 22.77 -4.34
N TRP A 223 10.87 21.79 -5.24
CA TRP A 223 11.91 20.80 -5.47
C TRP A 223 13.31 21.39 -5.71
N LYS A 224 13.40 22.47 -6.49
CA LYS A 224 14.69 23.10 -6.80
C LYS A 224 15.30 23.78 -5.58
N GLY A 225 14.48 24.54 -4.85
CA GLY A 225 14.89 25.21 -3.62
C GLY A 225 15.31 24.23 -2.55
N ASP A 226 14.56 23.13 -2.38
CA ASP A 226 14.87 22.09 -1.41
C ASP A 226 16.19 21.36 -1.74
N ILE A 227 16.44 21.05 -3.01
CA ILE A 227 17.72 20.47 -3.45
C ILE A 227 18.88 21.44 -3.22
N GLU A 228 18.70 22.73 -3.50
CA GLU A 228 19.73 23.75 -3.25
C GLU A 228 20.01 23.89 -1.74
N THR A 229 18.96 23.86 -0.93
CA THR A 229 19.07 23.86 0.54
C THR A 229 19.84 22.65 1.05
N CYS A 230 19.55 21.47 0.50
CA CYS A 230 20.28 20.25 0.85
C CYS A 230 21.75 20.24 0.42
N LYS A 231 22.13 21.00 -0.61
CA LYS A 231 23.53 21.19 -1.02
C LYS A 231 24.28 22.18 -0.13
N ALA A 232 23.58 23.01 0.61
CA ALA A 232 24.16 23.98 1.50
C ALA A 232 24.93 23.33 2.65
N ASN A 233 25.76 24.13 3.36
CA ASN A 233 26.45 23.66 4.56
C ASN A 233 25.43 23.11 5.57
N PRO A 234 25.69 21.94 6.22
CA PRO A 234 24.79 21.32 7.19
C PRO A 234 24.23 22.25 8.26
N ARG A 235 25.02 23.24 8.71
CA ARG A 235 24.55 24.25 9.68
C ARG A 235 23.51 25.23 9.15
N LYS A 236 23.34 25.33 7.81
CA LYS A 236 22.36 26.20 7.13
C LYS A 236 21.24 25.40 6.48
N ASN A 237 21.32 24.09 6.53
CA ASN A 237 20.33 23.20 5.94
C ASN A 237 19.20 22.97 6.94
N SER A 238 18.05 23.61 6.68
CA SER A 238 16.83 23.49 7.50
C SER A 238 16.07 22.21 7.25
N ILE A 239 16.40 21.45 6.19
CA ILE A 239 15.71 20.24 5.81
C ILE A 239 16.25 19.03 6.56
N ILE A 240 17.53 19.02 6.92
CA ILE A 240 18.15 17.89 7.63
C ILE A 240 17.43 17.63 8.96
N GLN A 241 17.01 16.40 9.12
CA GLN A 241 16.49 15.88 10.38
C GLN A 241 17.34 14.69 10.84
N GLU A 242 17.55 14.59 12.14
CA GLU A 242 18.17 13.44 12.78
C GLU A 242 17.07 12.51 13.27
N TYR A 243 17.02 11.31 12.72
CA TYR A 243 16.13 10.26 13.21
C TYR A 243 16.94 9.27 14.04
N VAL A 244 16.64 9.17 15.32
CA VAL A 244 17.26 8.21 16.22
C VAL A 244 16.63 6.85 15.99
N LEU A 245 17.45 5.86 15.65
CA LEU A 245 16.97 4.50 15.42
C LEU A 245 16.51 3.84 16.72
N PRO A 246 15.51 2.95 16.65
CA PRO A 246 15.09 2.17 17.81
C PRO A 246 16.23 1.24 18.24
N ASP A 247 16.42 1.14 19.54
CA ASP A 247 17.34 0.17 20.13
C ASP A 247 16.57 -1.02 20.69
N PHE A 248 16.77 -2.20 20.10
CA PHE A 248 16.14 -3.44 20.49
C PHE A 248 16.96 -4.26 21.51
N SER A 249 18.02 -3.68 22.09
CA SER A 249 18.77 -4.34 23.14
C SER A 249 17.92 -4.62 24.39
N ALA A 250 18.26 -5.66 25.15
CA ALA A 250 17.47 -6.08 26.30
C ALA A 250 17.34 -5.01 27.41
N ASN A 251 18.25 -4.05 27.41
CA ASN A 251 18.33 -2.99 28.42
C ASN A 251 17.81 -1.64 27.94
N SER A 252 17.39 -1.53 26.68
CA SER A 252 16.90 -0.27 26.12
C SER A 252 15.47 0.03 26.53
N THR A 253 15.22 1.29 26.83
CA THR A 253 13.87 1.86 27.05
C THR A 253 13.26 2.39 25.77
N SER A 254 14.07 2.69 24.73
CA SER A 254 13.61 3.29 23.47
C SER A 254 13.44 2.22 22.39
N ARG A 255 12.25 1.61 22.33
CA ARG A 255 11.87 0.63 21.28
C ARG A 255 11.31 1.24 20.03
N THR A 256 10.98 2.53 20.05
CA THR A 256 10.49 3.31 18.90
C THR A 256 11.53 4.36 18.54
N GLY A 257 11.79 4.50 17.23
CA GLY A 257 12.63 5.59 16.75
C GLY A 257 11.89 6.93 16.89
N TYR A 258 12.64 8.02 16.91
CA TYR A 258 12.08 9.37 17.05
C TYR A 258 12.95 10.42 16.34
N ILE A 259 12.33 11.55 15.99
CA ILE A 259 13.06 12.69 15.42
C ILE A 259 13.69 13.49 16.58
N ARG A 260 15.00 13.70 16.52
CA ARG A 260 15.69 14.57 17.47
C ARG A 260 15.43 16.02 17.12
N SER A 261 14.73 16.74 17.99
CA SER A 261 14.43 18.16 17.83
C SER A 261 15.57 19.04 18.36
N GLY A 262 16.56 19.32 17.49
CA GLY A 262 17.75 20.10 17.84
C GLY A 262 18.94 19.29 18.36
N PRO A 263 20.16 19.84 18.38
CA PRO A 263 21.38 19.10 18.63
C PRO A 263 21.55 18.55 20.07
N ASN A 264 20.59 18.79 20.96
CA ASN A 264 20.59 18.33 22.35
C ASN A 264 19.18 18.00 22.87
N ALA A 265 18.23 17.66 22.00
CA ALA A 265 16.90 17.29 22.46
C ALA A 265 16.96 15.96 23.21
N ALA A 266 16.46 15.94 24.43
CA ALA A 266 16.25 14.71 25.17
C ALA A 266 15.24 13.80 24.46
N PRO A 267 15.37 12.46 24.57
CA PRO A 267 14.34 11.55 24.10
C PRO A 267 12.95 11.95 24.64
N PRO A 268 11.87 11.73 23.89
CA PRO A 268 10.53 11.94 24.43
C PRO A 268 10.36 11.12 25.72
N GLU A 269 9.85 11.74 26.77
CA GLU A 269 9.60 11.07 28.06
C GLU A 269 8.64 9.91 27.79
N GLN A 270 9.16 8.69 27.93
CA GLN A 270 8.29 7.51 27.99
C GLN A 270 7.72 7.42 29.40
N THR A 271 6.48 7.78 29.55
CA THR A 271 5.72 7.51 30.79
C THR A 271 5.41 6.03 30.80
N ASP A 272 6.18 5.24 31.58
CA ASP A 272 5.62 3.99 32.08
C ASP A 272 4.43 4.37 32.94
N GLY A 273 3.33 3.59 32.83
CA GLY A 273 2.06 3.87 33.50
C GLY A 273 2.10 3.96 35.05
N THR A 274 3.26 4.18 35.66
CA THR A 274 3.48 4.32 37.09
C THR A 274 3.89 5.72 37.54
N GLY A 275 4.11 6.67 36.61
CA GLY A 275 4.30 8.09 36.97
C GLY A 275 5.60 8.44 37.71
N GLU A 276 6.57 7.54 37.81
CA GLU A 276 7.88 7.83 38.40
C GLU A 276 8.92 8.16 37.33
N VAL A 277 9.40 9.40 37.34
CA VAL A 277 10.54 9.87 36.52
C VAL A 277 11.81 9.26 37.08
N SER A 278 12.34 8.22 36.45
CA SER A 278 13.64 7.64 36.87
C SER A 278 14.79 8.45 36.26
N ASP A 279 15.27 9.39 37.00
CA ASP A 279 16.49 10.17 36.71
C ASP A 279 17.75 9.35 36.95
N LYS A 280 18.02 8.36 36.09
CA LYS A 280 19.30 7.65 36.01
C LYS A 280 19.86 7.72 34.60
N ARG A 281 20.52 8.82 34.27
CA ARG A 281 21.38 8.92 33.09
C ARG A 281 22.49 7.86 33.24
N LYS A 282 22.35 6.76 32.43
CA LYS A 282 23.46 5.85 32.15
C LYS A 282 24.46 6.57 31.22
N PRO A 283 25.75 6.16 31.19
CA PRO A 283 26.71 6.72 30.25
C PRO A 283 26.19 6.59 28.84
N GLU A 284 26.33 7.64 28.04
CA GLU A 284 25.87 7.77 26.65
C GLU A 284 26.32 6.54 25.85
N GLU A 285 25.46 5.54 25.73
CA GLU A 285 25.55 4.59 24.64
C GLU A 285 25.36 5.42 23.37
N GLU A 286 26.26 5.34 22.39
CA GLU A 286 26.22 6.09 21.15
C GLU A 286 24.93 5.75 20.41
N GLU A 287 23.93 6.64 20.46
CA GLU A 287 22.67 6.49 19.75
C GLU A 287 22.95 6.37 18.25
N GLN A 288 22.36 5.36 17.61
CA GLN A 288 22.44 5.22 16.16
C GLN A 288 21.47 6.20 15.51
N VAL A 289 21.98 7.08 14.67
CA VAL A 289 21.21 8.17 14.05
C VAL A 289 21.25 8.07 12.54
N LEU A 290 20.11 8.27 11.91
CA LEU A 290 19.99 8.51 10.47
C LEU A 290 19.89 10.01 10.21
N TRP A 291 20.72 10.49 9.30
CA TRP A 291 20.70 11.89 8.84
C TRP A 291 19.82 12.00 7.59
N MET A 292 18.57 12.42 7.78
CA MET A 292 17.57 12.50 6.72
C MET A 292 17.63 13.88 6.05
N GLY A 293 18.16 13.93 4.84
CA GLY A 293 18.24 15.13 4.00
C GLY A 293 17.23 15.07 2.84
N ASN A 294 17.74 15.04 1.61
CA ASN A 294 16.89 14.95 0.42
C ASN A 294 16.12 13.62 0.31
N GLU A 295 16.50 12.60 1.06
CA GLU A 295 15.78 11.33 1.15
C GLU A 295 14.34 11.52 1.65
N ARG A 296 14.08 12.55 2.45
CA ARG A 296 12.77 12.89 3.00
C ARG A 296 11.73 13.15 1.91
N PHE A 297 12.08 13.87 0.86
CA PHE A 297 11.18 14.25 -0.22
C PHE A 297 11.43 13.50 -1.54
N ALA A 298 12.60 12.90 -1.74
CA ALA A 298 12.92 12.17 -2.95
C ALA A 298 12.06 10.90 -3.12
N SER A 299 11.68 10.24 -2.02
CA SER A 299 10.82 9.05 -2.09
C SER A 299 9.36 9.43 -2.43
N PRO A 300 8.69 10.36 -1.75
CA PRO A 300 7.35 10.79 -2.10
C PRO A 300 7.22 11.42 -3.50
N GLU A 301 8.27 12.02 -4.04
CA GLU A 301 8.28 12.62 -5.39
C GLU A 301 7.95 11.59 -6.49
N LEU A 302 8.14 10.31 -6.23
CA LEU A 302 7.78 9.24 -7.18
C LEU A 302 6.27 9.18 -7.50
N LEU A 303 5.42 9.75 -6.66
CA LEU A 303 3.98 9.91 -6.98
C LEU A 303 3.77 10.90 -8.13
N PHE A 304 4.65 11.90 -8.24
CA PHE A 304 4.60 12.95 -9.25
C PHE A 304 5.49 12.61 -10.45
N HIS A 305 6.63 11.96 -10.22
CA HIS A 305 7.60 11.62 -11.24
C HIS A 305 8.03 10.13 -11.17
N PRO A 306 7.13 9.17 -11.49
CA PRO A 306 7.48 7.75 -11.48
C PRO A 306 8.58 7.39 -12.49
N SER A 307 8.80 8.22 -13.49
CA SER A 307 9.88 8.07 -14.48
C SER A 307 11.29 8.12 -13.87
N ASP A 308 11.46 8.73 -12.69
CA ASP A 308 12.76 8.87 -12.04
C ASP A 308 13.39 7.51 -11.66
N ILE A 309 12.54 6.52 -11.42
CA ILE A 309 12.96 5.12 -11.21
C ILE A 309 12.76 4.22 -12.43
N GLY A 310 12.46 4.81 -13.59
CA GLY A 310 12.30 4.10 -14.86
C GLY A 310 10.89 3.54 -15.11
N LEU A 311 9.90 3.86 -14.30
CA LEU A 311 8.50 3.53 -14.59
C LEU A 311 8.02 4.41 -15.76
N LYS A 312 7.49 3.78 -16.82
CA LYS A 312 6.96 4.47 -18.01
C LYS A 312 5.50 4.90 -17.79
N GLN A 313 5.25 5.63 -16.70
CA GLN A 313 3.93 6.11 -16.33
C GLN A 313 4.00 7.61 -16.07
N THR A 314 2.86 8.28 -16.24
CA THR A 314 2.68 9.69 -15.89
C THR A 314 2.49 9.85 -14.39
N GLY A 315 2.82 11.01 -13.87
CA GLY A 315 2.58 11.36 -12.46
C GLY A 315 1.10 11.46 -12.10
N LEU A 316 0.84 11.66 -10.83
CA LEU A 316 -0.53 11.73 -10.30
C LEU A 316 -1.33 12.90 -10.90
N PRO A 317 -0.80 14.16 -10.97
CA PRO A 317 -1.55 15.29 -11.53
C PRO A 317 -1.93 15.06 -12.99
N GLU A 318 -0.99 14.63 -13.83
CA GLU A 318 -1.22 14.38 -15.25
C GLU A 318 -2.22 13.22 -15.46
N THR A 319 -2.16 12.21 -14.59
CA THR A 319 -3.11 11.08 -14.65
C THR A 319 -4.53 11.54 -14.32
N ILE A 320 -4.72 12.40 -13.31
CA ILE A 320 -6.02 12.97 -12.96
C ILE A 320 -6.55 13.83 -14.13
N ALA A 321 -5.72 14.74 -14.64
CA ALA A 321 -6.09 15.59 -15.77
C ALA A 321 -6.47 14.76 -17.01
N TYR A 322 -5.72 13.69 -17.29
CA TYR A 322 -6.02 12.76 -18.37
C TYR A 322 -7.39 12.08 -18.16
N VAL A 323 -7.65 11.54 -16.96
CA VAL A 323 -8.94 10.90 -16.64
C VAL A 323 -10.09 11.87 -16.84
N ILE A 324 -9.99 13.11 -16.35
CA ILE A 324 -11.03 14.13 -16.50
C ILE A 324 -11.22 14.51 -17.99
N SER A 325 -10.14 14.55 -18.77
CA SER A 325 -10.22 14.84 -20.21
C SER A 325 -11.01 13.82 -21.00
N GLN A 326 -11.12 12.58 -20.51
CA GLN A 326 -11.92 11.52 -21.13
C GLN A 326 -13.43 11.62 -20.81
N MET A 327 -13.80 12.48 -19.85
CA MET A 327 -15.18 12.69 -19.46
C MET A 327 -15.92 13.60 -20.45
N PRO A 328 -17.27 13.50 -20.55
CA PRO A 328 -18.07 14.46 -21.31
C PRO A 328 -17.75 15.89 -20.91
N GLU A 329 -17.64 16.78 -21.89
CA GLU A 329 -17.19 18.18 -21.69
C GLU A 329 -18.06 18.91 -20.65
N GLU A 330 -19.37 18.69 -20.68
CA GLU A 330 -20.33 19.32 -19.78
C GLU A 330 -20.16 18.91 -18.31
N LEU A 331 -19.50 17.76 -18.05
CA LEU A 331 -19.31 17.22 -16.70
C LEU A 331 -17.90 17.49 -16.15
N ARG A 332 -16.94 17.89 -16.98
CA ARG A 332 -15.53 18.04 -16.57
C ARG A 332 -15.35 19.00 -15.41
N GLY A 333 -16.08 20.12 -15.40
CA GLY A 333 -16.03 21.08 -14.31
C GLY A 333 -16.42 20.48 -12.96
N MET A 334 -17.41 19.58 -12.92
CA MET A 334 -17.79 18.89 -11.69
C MET A 334 -16.71 17.91 -11.21
N PHE A 335 -16.01 17.23 -12.11
CA PHE A 335 -14.90 16.36 -11.75
C PHE A 335 -13.69 17.14 -11.21
N TRP A 336 -13.38 18.30 -11.81
CA TRP A 336 -12.33 19.19 -11.31
C TRP A 336 -12.64 19.73 -9.92
N ALA A 337 -13.91 20.06 -9.67
CA ALA A 337 -14.36 20.61 -8.39
C ALA A 337 -14.38 19.59 -7.25
N HIS A 338 -14.31 18.27 -7.53
CA HIS A 338 -14.48 17.24 -6.50
C HIS A 338 -13.44 16.12 -6.66
N ILE A 339 -12.22 16.39 -6.22
CA ILE A 339 -11.11 15.42 -6.19
C ILE A 339 -10.86 15.05 -4.73
N GLY A 340 -11.14 13.80 -4.35
CA GLY A 340 -10.94 13.29 -2.99
C GLY A 340 -9.72 12.40 -2.88
N ILE A 341 -8.91 12.59 -1.84
CA ILE A 341 -7.73 11.77 -1.55
C ILE A 341 -8.06 10.81 -0.41
N ILE A 342 -7.85 9.52 -0.65
CA ILE A 342 -7.98 8.45 0.34
C ILE A 342 -6.77 7.52 0.31
N GLY A 343 -6.64 6.68 1.34
CA GLY A 343 -5.53 5.74 1.47
C GLY A 343 -4.38 6.28 2.29
N GLY A 344 -3.56 5.39 2.86
CA GLY A 344 -2.53 5.74 3.84
C GLY A 344 -1.43 6.69 3.34
N LEU A 345 -1.22 6.81 2.02
CA LEU A 345 -0.29 7.80 1.47
C LEU A 345 -0.86 9.23 1.49
N GLY A 346 -2.18 9.40 1.65
CA GLY A 346 -2.78 10.72 1.86
C GLY A 346 -2.24 11.44 3.10
N ASN A 347 -1.72 10.70 4.08
CA ASN A 347 -1.08 11.25 5.28
C ASN A 347 0.32 11.88 5.04
N ILE A 348 0.86 11.82 3.81
CA ILE A 348 2.16 12.45 3.52
C ILE A 348 1.99 13.97 3.54
N GLU A 349 2.77 14.63 4.38
CA GLU A 349 2.77 16.09 4.50
C GLU A 349 2.89 16.78 3.14
N ASN A 350 2.09 17.82 2.90
CA ASN A 350 2.01 18.62 1.68
C ASN A 350 1.51 17.89 0.42
N LEU A 351 0.98 16.67 0.52
CA LEU A 351 0.52 15.94 -0.68
C LEU A 351 -0.60 16.69 -1.40
N GLY A 352 -1.65 17.08 -0.69
CA GLY A 352 -2.80 17.79 -1.25
C GLY A 352 -2.43 19.17 -1.79
N GLU A 353 -1.64 19.95 -1.05
CA GLU A 353 -1.20 21.29 -1.48
C GLU A 353 -0.37 21.21 -2.78
N ARG A 354 0.55 20.25 -2.86
CA ARG A 354 1.33 20.01 -4.08
C ARG A 354 0.45 19.58 -5.24
N LEU A 355 -0.50 18.69 -4.98
CA LEU A 355 -1.41 18.19 -5.99
C LEU A 355 -2.30 19.32 -6.54
N GLU A 356 -2.86 20.16 -5.67
CA GLU A 356 -3.66 21.32 -6.06
C GLU A 356 -2.86 22.27 -6.96
N ARG A 357 -1.65 22.62 -6.55
CA ARG A 357 -0.77 23.50 -7.31
C ARG A 357 -0.43 22.95 -8.70
N ASP A 358 -0.08 21.66 -8.77
CA ASP A 358 0.33 21.06 -10.04
C ASP A 358 -0.90 20.84 -10.97
N LEU A 359 -2.07 20.54 -10.41
CA LEU A 359 -3.33 20.47 -11.14
C LEU A 359 -3.76 21.84 -11.67
N GLN A 360 -3.49 22.91 -10.95
CA GLN A 360 -3.83 24.27 -11.39
C GLN A 360 -3.14 24.65 -12.70
N ALA A 361 -1.95 24.09 -12.96
CA ALA A 361 -1.24 24.28 -14.22
C ALA A 361 -1.87 23.48 -15.39
N LEU A 362 -2.64 22.44 -15.08
CA LEU A 362 -3.26 21.53 -16.06
C LEU A 362 -4.75 21.80 -16.27
N CYS A 363 -5.39 22.45 -15.30
CA CYS A 363 -6.82 22.75 -15.33
C CYS A 363 -7.13 23.90 -16.30
N PRO A 364 -8.13 23.76 -17.17
CA PRO A 364 -8.66 24.87 -17.97
C PRO A 364 -9.15 26.03 -17.08
N VAL A 365 -8.96 27.26 -17.56
CA VAL A 365 -9.22 28.51 -16.79
C VAL A 365 -10.70 28.65 -16.37
N GLU A 366 -11.60 28.01 -17.11
CA GLU A 366 -13.05 28.01 -16.83
C GLU A 366 -13.48 27.12 -15.67
N TYR A 367 -12.60 26.27 -15.13
CA TYR A 367 -12.95 25.33 -14.06
C TYR A 367 -12.24 25.67 -12.76
N GLU A 368 -12.87 25.36 -11.65
CA GLU A 368 -12.31 25.46 -10.30
C GLU A 368 -11.87 24.08 -9.83
N ILE A 369 -10.79 24.01 -9.08
CA ILE A 369 -10.26 22.79 -8.47
C ILE A 369 -10.71 22.72 -7.02
N GLY A 370 -11.27 21.60 -6.62
CA GLY A 370 -11.56 21.28 -5.22
C GLY A 370 -10.87 19.97 -4.83
N ILE A 371 -9.95 20.05 -3.84
CA ILE A 371 -9.32 18.86 -3.24
C ILE A 371 -9.90 18.64 -1.86
N TYR A 372 -10.28 17.40 -1.60
CA TYR A 372 -10.92 16.98 -0.35
C TYR A 372 -10.07 15.89 0.30
N GLU A 373 -9.76 16.09 1.56
CA GLU A 373 -9.00 15.16 2.37
C GLU A 373 -9.72 14.94 3.70
N ALA A 374 -9.80 13.69 4.15
CA ALA A 374 -10.27 13.41 5.48
C ALA A 374 -9.17 13.71 6.50
N PHE A 375 -9.54 13.93 7.77
CA PHE A 375 -8.56 14.07 8.86
C PHE A 375 -7.59 12.90 8.95
N ASP A 376 -8.10 11.67 8.76
CA ASP A 376 -7.29 10.48 8.52
C ASP A 376 -7.65 9.92 7.14
N PRO A 377 -6.86 10.17 6.10
CA PRO A 377 -7.12 9.67 4.74
C PRO A 377 -7.17 8.15 4.61
N ALA A 378 -6.71 7.41 5.60
CA ALA A 378 -6.78 5.95 5.61
C ALA A 378 -8.16 5.39 5.99
N SER A 379 -9.02 6.20 6.63
CA SER A 379 -10.31 5.75 7.20
C SER A 379 -11.55 5.94 6.32
N PRO A 380 -11.60 6.77 5.25
CA PRO A 380 -12.84 7.08 4.53
C PRO A 380 -13.58 5.86 3.98
N ALA A 381 -12.89 4.81 3.54
CA ALA A 381 -13.53 3.58 3.07
C ALA A 381 -14.36 2.92 4.19
N TYR A 382 -13.81 2.81 5.40
CA TYR A 382 -14.52 2.27 6.56
C TYR A 382 -15.69 3.15 7.00
N THR A 383 -15.47 4.45 7.15
CA THR A 383 -16.51 5.39 7.61
C THR A 383 -17.65 5.50 6.59
N SER A 384 -17.35 5.47 5.29
CA SER A 384 -18.35 5.44 4.24
C SER A 384 -19.14 4.12 4.22
N ALA A 385 -18.47 2.98 4.49
CA ALA A 385 -19.13 1.69 4.66
C ALA A 385 -20.09 1.70 5.86
N THR A 386 -19.70 2.33 6.97
CA THR A 386 -20.56 2.51 8.14
C THR A 386 -21.80 3.34 7.80
N ALA A 387 -21.63 4.42 7.04
CA ALA A 387 -22.75 5.24 6.59
C ALA A 387 -23.70 4.46 5.65
N LEU A 388 -23.16 3.71 4.68
CA LEU A 388 -23.94 2.87 3.79
C LEU A 388 -24.73 1.79 4.54
N THR A 389 -24.08 1.09 5.48
CA THR A 389 -24.70 -0.01 6.24
C THR A 389 -25.74 0.47 7.26
N SER A 390 -25.69 1.74 7.64
CA SER A 390 -26.71 2.38 8.49
C SER A 390 -28.01 2.71 7.75
N SER A 391 -28.00 2.62 6.40
CA SER A 391 -29.20 2.85 5.59
C SER A 391 -30.20 1.71 5.73
N GLU A 392 -31.49 2.04 5.88
CA GLU A 392 -32.60 1.06 5.98
C GLU A 392 -32.66 0.11 4.77
N ILE A 393 -32.22 0.56 3.60
CA ILE A 393 -32.27 -0.24 2.36
C ILE A 393 -31.06 -1.17 2.20
N TYR A 394 -30.02 -1.02 3.00
CA TYR A 394 -28.77 -1.78 2.81
C TYR A 394 -29.03 -3.29 2.75
N MET A 395 -29.63 -3.86 3.81
CA MET A 395 -29.83 -5.31 3.92
C MET A 395 -30.71 -5.91 2.82
N SER A 396 -31.63 -5.12 2.24
CA SER A 396 -32.51 -5.58 1.15
C SER A 396 -31.89 -5.46 -0.23
N THR A 397 -30.88 -4.57 -0.39
CA THR A 397 -30.37 -4.18 -1.70
C THR A 397 -29.01 -4.81 -2.02
N TYR A 398 -28.06 -4.74 -1.06
CA TYR A 398 -26.65 -5.02 -1.34
C TYR A 398 -26.23 -6.46 -1.03
N PRO A 399 -26.44 -7.02 0.17
CA PRO A 399 -25.90 -8.33 0.50
C PRO A 399 -26.55 -9.48 -0.28
N ILE A 400 -25.80 -10.55 -0.42
CA ILE A 400 -26.25 -11.86 -0.82
C ILE A 400 -26.34 -12.71 0.45
N THR A 401 -27.43 -13.44 0.60
CA THR A 401 -27.61 -14.37 1.72
C THR A 401 -26.87 -15.68 1.44
N ARG A 402 -26.46 -16.38 2.52
CA ARG A 402 -25.85 -17.71 2.41
C ARG A 402 -26.77 -18.70 1.69
N ALA A 403 -28.09 -18.62 1.88
CA ALA A 403 -29.05 -19.45 1.19
C ALA A 403 -29.02 -19.25 -0.34
N GLU A 404 -28.98 -17.98 -0.79
CA GLU A 404 -28.85 -17.67 -2.23
C GLU A 404 -27.53 -18.17 -2.82
N TYR A 405 -26.43 -18.05 -2.05
CA TYR A 405 -25.13 -18.58 -2.48
C TYR A 405 -25.12 -20.11 -2.60
N LEU A 406 -25.69 -20.82 -1.62
CA LEU A 406 -25.76 -22.30 -1.66
C LEU A 406 -26.62 -22.82 -2.82
N GLU A 407 -27.61 -22.02 -3.29
CA GLU A 407 -28.43 -22.35 -4.44
C GLU A 407 -27.76 -22.05 -5.78
N HIS A 408 -27.04 -20.92 -5.87
CA HIS A 408 -26.58 -20.35 -7.16
C HIS A 408 -25.03 -20.31 -7.29
N GLY A 409 -24.28 -20.60 -6.22
CA GLY A 409 -22.81 -20.49 -6.17
C GLY A 409 -22.32 -19.05 -6.40
N SER A 410 -21.02 -18.90 -6.69
CA SER A 410 -20.37 -17.61 -6.93
C SER A 410 -20.92 -16.84 -8.15
N THR A 411 -21.77 -17.49 -8.96
CA THR A 411 -22.41 -16.81 -10.11
C THR A 411 -23.33 -15.67 -9.66
N ILE A 412 -24.04 -15.86 -8.55
CA ILE A 412 -24.92 -14.78 -8.01
C ILE A 412 -24.08 -13.62 -7.48
N CYS A 413 -22.94 -13.91 -6.82
CA CYS A 413 -22.01 -12.89 -6.35
C CYS A 413 -21.44 -12.06 -7.50
N ARG A 414 -20.98 -12.71 -8.56
CA ARG A 414 -20.47 -12.06 -9.76
C ARG A 414 -21.54 -11.15 -10.41
N ARG A 415 -22.77 -11.60 -10.51
CA ARG A 415 -23.86 -10.83 -11.10
C ARG A 415 -24.27 -9.64 -10.24
N LYS A 416 -24.37 -9.80 -8.91
CA LYS A 416 -24.85 -8.76 -8.00
C LYS A 416 -23.77 -7.75 -7.66
N PHE A 417 -22.53 -8.19 -7.46
CA PHE A 417 -21.40 -7.32 -7.11
C PHE A 417 -20.70 -6.69 -8.33
N GLY A 418 -20.96 -7.21 -9.54
CA GLY A 418 -20.32 -6.72 -10.77
C GLY A 418 -20.54 -5.26 -11.11
N SER A 419 -21.58 -4.63 -10.55
CA SER A 419 -21.81 -3.17 -10.67
C SER A 419 -20.95 -2.35 -9.70
N PHE A 420 -20.45 -2.95 -8.63
CA PHE A 420 -19.65 -2.32 -7.58
C PHE A 420 -18.17 -2.75 -7.62
N GLY A 421 -17.88 -3.84 -8.29
CA GLY A 421 -16.54 -4.36 -8.57
C GLY A 421 -16.15 -4.13 -10.04
N ALA A 422 -14.91 -4.48 -10.39
CA ALA A 422 -14.46 -4.44 -11.77
C ALA A 422 -15.36 -5.30 -12.66
N PRO A 423 -15.74 -4.84 -13.86
CA PRO A 423 -16.52 -5.64 -14.81
C PRO A 423 -15.79 -6.96 -15.07
N ALA A 424 -16.56 -8.06 -15.16
CA ALA A 424 -15.99 -9.37 -15.47
C ALA A 424 -15.16 -9.30 -16.75
N TYR A 425 -13.89 -9.60 -16.62
CA TYR A 425 -12.90 -9.44 -17.68
C TYR A 425 -13.27 -10.19 -18.95
N ASN A 426 -13.64 -9.45 -19.97
CA ASN A 426 -13.50 -9.82 -21.39
C ASN A 426 -12.98 -8.64 -22.22
N VAL A 427 -12.58 -7.56 -21.56
CA VAL A 427 -12.01 -6.39 -22.25
C VAL A 427 -10.81 -5.96 -21.43
N ASP A 428 -9.62 -5.99 -22.01
CA ASP A 428 -8.48 -5.23 -21.49
C ASP A 428 -8.98 -3.79 -21.30
N PRO A 429 -8.88 -3.20 -20.10
CA PRO A 429 -9.33 -1.85 -19.89
C PRO A 429 -8.65 -0.96 -20.93
N PRO A 430 -9.40 -0.11 -21.68
CA PRO A 430 -8.82 0.74 -22.67
C PRO A 430 -7.78 1.66 -22.03
N GLY A 431 -6.51 1.49 -22.41
CA GLY A 431 -5.36 2.16 -21.83
C GLY A 431 -4.40 1.27 -21.03
N PHE A 432 -4.77 0.03 -20.69
CA PHE A 432 -3.79 -1.02 -20.68
C PHE A 432 -3.44 -1.30 -22.15
N SER A 433 -2.64 -0.42 -22.75
CA SER A 433 -1.85 -0.90 -23.86
C SER A 433 -1.07 -2.06 -23.27
N SER A 434 -1.17 -3.22 -23.89
CA SER A 434 -0.20 -4.30 -23.85
C SER A 434 1.20 -3.85 -24.33
N GLY A 435 1.51 -2.61 -24.15
CA GLY A 435 2.82 -2.00 -24.04
C GLY A 435 3.52 -2.35 -22.73
N VAL A 436 2.94 -3.23 -21.91
CA VAL A 436 3.71 -4.31 -21.34
C VAL A 436 4.06 -5.23 -22.55
N ASP A 437 4.84 -4.73 -23.47
CA ASP A 437 5.95 -5.52 -23.95
C ASP A 437 6.44 -6.22 -22.72
N ALA A 438 6.34 -7.54 -22.68
CA ALA A 438 6.85 -8.38 -21.64
C ALA A 438 8.21 -7.83 -21.14
N ALA A 439 8.18 -6.63 -20.55
CA ALA A 439 9.20 -6.12 -19.68
C ALA A 439 9.07 -7.07 -18.53
N ALA A 440 9.84 -8.15 -18.70
CA ALA A 440 10.06 -9.25 -17.84
C ALA A 440 9.43 -8.94 -16.48
N GLU A 441 8.53 -9.80 -16.04
CA GLU A 441 8.13 -9.88 -14.65
C GLU A 441 9.40 -9.84 -13.82
N VAL A 442 9.84 -8.62 -13.53
CA VAL A 442 10.99 -8.41 -12.65
C VAL A 442 10.41 -8.74 -11.30
N SER A 443 10.75 -9.91 -10.77
CA SER A 443 10.42 -10.28 -9.41
C SER A 443 10.87 -9.15 -8.48
N ASP A 444 10.19 -8.97 -7.35
CA ASP A 444 10.62 -7.98 -6.34
C ASP A 444 12.12 -8.15 -6.03
N ASP A 445 12.63 -9.39 -6.04
CA ASP A 445 14.06 -9.75 -5.87
C ASP A 445 14.93 -9.26 -7.04
N GLU A 446 14.43 -9.27 -8.27
CA GLU A 446 15.16 -8.82 -9.44
C GLU A 446 15.17 -7.29 -9.57
N MET A 447 14.10 -6.63 -9.10
CA MET A 447 14.07 -5.18 -8.95
C MET A 447 15.04 -4.75 -7.83
N GLU A 448 15.08 -5.45 -6.72
CA GLU A 448 16.08 -5.26 -5.67
C GLU A 448 17.51 -5.45 -6.21
N MET A 449 17.75 -6.46 -7.03
CA MET A 449 19.06 -6.73 -7.60
C MET A 449 19.49 -5.67 -8.62
N ARG A 450 18.61 -5.14 -9.45
CA ARG A 450 18.90 -4.04 -10.39
C ARG A 450 19.25 -2.74 -9.67
N TYR A 451 18.52 -2.41 -8.60
CA TYR A 451 18.86 -1.26 -7.76
C TYR A 451 20.19 -1.44 -7.01
N ALA A 452 20.45 -2.63 -6.47
CA ALA A 452 21.70 -2.92 -5.75
C ALA A 452 22.95 -2.85 -6.64
N MET A 453 22.82 -3.12 -7.93
CA MET A 453 23.96 -3.15 -8.85
C MET A 453 24.27 -1.81 -9.54
N GLY A 454 23.45 -0.77 -9.36
CA GLY A 454 23.70 0.57 -9.96
C GLY A 454 23.89 0.52 -11.48
N LEU A 455 23.35 -0.49 -12.15
CA LEU A 455 23.51 -0.68 -13.58
C LEU A 455 22.56 0.25 -14.34
N GLU A 456 23.00 1.48 -14.57
CA GLU A 456 22.65 2.17 -15.81
C GLU A 456 23.00 1.26 -16.97
N SER A 457 22.02 0.86 -17.76
CA SER A 457 22.27 0.12 -18.98
C SER A 457 23.05 1.01 -19.93
N LYS A 458 24.38 0.84 -19.98
CA LYS A 458 25.18 1.35 -21.10
C LYS A 458 24.55 0.79 -22.36
N LYS A 459 24.04 1.66 -23.22
CA LYS A 459 23.63 1.34 -24.59
C LYS A 459 24.68 0.47 -25.24
N GLY A 460 24.40 -0.82 -25.38
CA GLY A 460 25.28 -1.79 -26.02
C GLY A 460 25.48 -1.42 -27.48
N GLY A 461 26.72 -1.09 -27.84
CA GLY A 461 27.15 -0.95 -29.19
C GLY A 461 26.93 -2.26 -29.95
N LYS A 462 26.37 -2.16 -31.13
CA LYS A 462 26.23 -3.27 -32.10
C LYS A 462 27.58 -3.95 -32.39
N GLY A 463 27.87 -5.02 -31.67
CA GLY A 463 28.96 -5.93 -32.03
C GLY A 463 28.50 -6.91 -33.10
N LYS A 464 29.01 -6.77 -34.32
CA LYS A 464 28.87 -7.73 -35.40
C LYS A 464 29.42 -9.09 -34.94
N ARG A 465 28.59 -10.10 -34.83
CA ARG A 465 29.02 -11.51 -34.78
C ARG A 465 29.45 -11.92 -36.19
N ARG A 466 30.74 -12.12 -36.38
CA ARG A 466 31.32 -12.90 -37.50
C ARG A 466 30.91 -14.36 -37.28
N LYS A 467 30.28 -14.94 -38.28
CA LYS A 467 30.21 -16.40 -38.48
C LYS A 467 31.58 -16.86 -38.90
N GLU A 468 32.19 -17.75 -38.14
CA GLU A 468 33.25 -18.65 -38.65
C GLU A 468 32.62 -20.03 -38.77
N GLU A 469 32.58 -20.49 -40.01
CA GLU A 469 32.34 -21.87 -40.43
C GLU A 469 33.63 -22.63 -40.11
N GLU A 470 33.58 -23.69 -39.31
CA GLU A 470 34.64 -24.67 -39.25
C GLU A 470 34.13 -25.99 -39.82
N GLU A 471 34.86 -26.39 -40.86
CA GLU A 471 34.75 -27.65 -41.58
C GLU A 471 35.14 -28.85 -40.71
N VAL A 472 34.39 -29.90 -40.94
CA VAL A 472 34.64 -31.25 -40.44
C VAL A 472 35.83 -31.85 -41.14
N THR A 473 36.86 -32.26 -40.39
CA THR A 473 37.76 -33.35 -40.84
C THR A 473 38.00 -34.34 -39.70
N SER A 474 37.71 -35.55 -40.04
CA SER A 474 37.93 -36.79 -39.34
C SER A 474 39.40 -37.09 -39.06
N GLY A 475 39.72 -37.62 -37.89
CA GLY A 475 41.06 -38.16 -37.59
C GLY A 475 41.07 -38.99 -36.32
N ASN A 476 41.11 -40.27 -36.53
CA ASN A 476 41.16 -41.41 -35.64
C ASN A 476 42.52 -41.57 -34.92
N TRP A 477 42.58 -42.41 -33.90
CA TRP A 477 43.69 -43.02 -33.14
C TRP A 477 43.87 -42.43 -31.73
N GLY A 478 43.72 -43.18 -30.65
CA GLY A 478 44.20 -44.44 -30.28
C GLY A 478 44.82 -44.41 -28.88
N GLY A 479 44.26 -45.06 -27.97
CA GLY A 479 44.90 -45.93 -26.99
C GLY A 479 45.67 -45.39 -25.78
N ARG A 480 45.24 -45.89 -24.65
CA ARG A 480 45.91 -46.54 -23.48
C ARG A 480 45.66 -45.88 -22.13
N ARG A 481 44.87 -46.62 -21.41
CA ARG A 481 45.03 -47.35 -20.11
C ARG A 481 46.18 -46.87 -19.19
N ARG A 482 45.79 -46.68 -17.93
CA ARG A 482 46.21 -47.31 -16.63
C ARG A 482 46.26 -46.25 -15.51
N ARG A 483 45.59 -46.52 -14.48
CA ARG A 483 45.69 -47.28 -13.23
C ARG A 483 45.98 -46.35 -12.04
N THR A 484 45.03 -46.32 -11.14
CA THR A 484 44.93 -46.90 -9.78
C THR A 484 45.58 -46.15 -8.64
N MET A 485 44.88 -46.22 -7.53
CA MET A 485 45.24 -46.09 -6.12
C MET A 485 45.24 -44.67 -5.59
N GLY A 486 44.66 -44.35 -4.45
CA GLY A 486 44.06 -45.10 -3.39
C GLY A 486 44.40 -44.43 -2.07
N LEU A 487 43.46 -44.49 -1.13
CA LEU A 487 43.69 -44.33 0.34
C LEU A 487 44.12 -42.92 0.77
N GLY A 488 43.55 -42.30 1.74
CA GLY A 488 42.89 -42.59 3.00
C GLY A 488 43.04 -41.41 3.90
N GLY A 489 42.04 -41.13 4.63
CA GLY A 489 41.97 -41.11 6.07
C GLY A 489 42.48 -39.83 6.78
N LEU A 490 41.61 -39.16 7.30
CA LEU A 490 41.38 -38.73 8.70
C LEU A 490 40.40 -37.53 8.69
#